data_1bd5e8991294497157f1d445d1c17d87
#
_entry.id   1bd5e8991294497157f1d445d1c17d87
#
_cell.length_a   1.000
_cell.length_b   1.000
_cell.length_c   1.000
_cell.angle_alpha   90.00
_cell.angle_beta   90.00
_cell.angle_gamma   90.00
#
_symmetry.space_group_name_H-M   'P 1'
#
loop_
_entity.id
_entity.type
_entity.pdbx_description
1 polymer ?
#
loop_
_entity_poly.entity_id
_entity_poly.type
_entity_poly.pdbx_seq_one_letter_code
_entity_poly.pdbx_strand_id
1 'polypeptide(L)'
;MFDFLNKHRRYILSRHNIPATQADAQGTIAVSSVVIPCTGADYIEEAVLSAYFASRCADTISEIVIVSDQPSSAFPPLPARVRVVTLEVPFREENYRYKQIYRSRLIKLQAPLQATGEGILMIDSDLNLLKTPDIAMCEHHLYSSFRQGKMIAKLDGAPKEHIPAYYHQTVRPYLQDHVNSAYLAASRRTWQRICPLWLTLFNDTWELMNDDQPPTDQPPLAALLDLLDIRTVNLGEWANWPVSKRIGGQSAVIPPQVIGAHGGFPLSEWQKYLQDPHQPLSFKGQDYTRKVRYLTDAEKQQS
;
A
#
# COMPACT_ATOMS: atom_id res chain seq x y z
N MET A 1 0.10 16.03 29.78
CA MET A 1 -0.35 15.38 28.54
C MET A 1 0.83 15.09 27.59
N PHE A 2 1.66 16.06 27.21
CA PHE A 2 2.86 15.84 26.36
C PHE A 2 3.88 14.85 26.92
N ASP A 3 4.09 14.83 28.21
CA ASP A 3 5.07 13.95 28.88
C ASP A 3 4.65 12.47 28.84
N PHE A 4 3.35 12.21 28.94
CA PHE A 4 2.80 10.85 28.84
C PHE A 4 2.97 10.30 27.42
N LEU A 5 2.73 11.12 26.40
CA LEU A 5 2.91 10.75 25.01
C LEU A 5 4.36 10.43 24.67
N ASN A 6 5.28 11.28 25.12
CA ASN A 6 6.71 11.07 24.90
C ASN A 6 7.22 9.82 25.62
N LYS A 7 6.68 9.51 26.79
CA LYS A 7 7.03 8.29 27.55
C LYS A 7 6.50 7.03 26.86
N HIS A 8 5.26 7.09 26.35
CA HIS A 8 4.62 5.99 25.61
C HIS A 8 5.30 5.75 24.27
N ARG A 9 5.61 6.82 23.54
CA ARG A 9 6.40 6.78 22.30
C ARG A 9 7.76 6.12 22.53
N ARG A 10 8.51 6.54 23.55
CA ARG A 10 9.81 5.94 23.92
C ARG A 10 9.68 4.46 24.25
N TYR A 11 8.64 4.08 24.98
CA TYR A 11 8.37 2.69 25.34
C TYR A 11 8.12 1.81 24.11
N ILE A 12 7.28 2.25 23.18
CA ILE A 12 6.99 1.51 21.94
C ILE A 12 8.24 1.41 21.08
N LEU A 13 8.97 2.51 20.88
CA LEU A 13 10.18 2.52 20.08
C LEU A 13 11.28 1.63 20.69
N SER A 14 11.45 1.62 22.02
CA SER A 14 12.43 0.79 22.70
C SER A 14 12.07 -0.70 22.65
N ARG A 15 10.78 -1.05 22.80
CA ARG A 15 10.32 -2.44 22.76
C ARG A 15 10.58 -3.11 21.41
N HIS A 16 10.61 -2.33 20.31
CA HIS A 16 10.80 -2.83 18.96
C HIS A 16 12.18 -2.53 18.38
N ASN A 17 13.15 -2.10 19.21
CA ASN A 17 14.52 -1.74 18.77
C ASN A 17 14.53 -0.74 17.60
N ILE A 18 13.57 0.16 17.55
CA ILE A 18 13.49 1.16 16.48
C ILE A 18 14.47 2.28 16.80
N PRO A 19 15.45 2.58 15.93
CA PRO A 19 16.44 3.59 16.21
C PRO A 19 15.80 4.98 16.38
N ALA A 20 16.34 5.76 17.30
CA ALA A 20 15.95 7.16 17.47
C ALA A 20 16.16 7.94 16.15
N THR A 21 15.36 8.99 15.96
CA THR A 21 15.49 9.89 14.80
C THR A 21 16.89 10.51 14.80
N GLN A 22 17.68 10.27 13.77
CA GLN A 22 18.92 11.00 13.52
C GLN A 22 18.63 12.22 12.68
N ALA A 23 19.46 13.26 12.78
CA ALA A 23 19.33 14.46 11.96
C ALA A 23 19.26 14.13 10.45
N ASP A 24 18.47 14.90 9.71
CA ASP A 24 18.28 14.74 8.28
C ASP A 24 19.61 14.70 7.54
N ALA A 25 19.86 13.67 6.77
CA ALA A 25 20.90 13.66 5.78
C ALA A 25 20.56 14.72 4.71
N GLN A 26 21.44 15.65 4.49
CA GLN A 26 21.27 16.66 3.42
C GLN A 26 21.39 15.96 2.06
N GLY A 27 20.27 15.84 1.35
CA GLY A 27 20.23 15.28 0.01
C GLY A 27 18.83 14.79 -0.38
N THR A 28 18.56 14.80 -1.66
CA THR A 28 17.33 14.24 -2.22
C THR A 28 17.62 12.87 -2.81
N ILE A 29 16.74 11.91 -2.50
CA ILE A 29 16.82 10.52 -2.95
C ILE A 29 15.75 10.33 -4.02
N ALA A 30 16.16 9.92 -5.22
CA ALA A 30 15.22 9.58 -6.29
C ALA A 30 14.65 8.16 -6.12
N VAL A 31 13.49 7.89 -6.73
CA VAL A 31 12.95 6.53 -6.80
C VAL A 31 13.88 5.65 -7.61
N SER A 32 14.41 4.60 -7.00
CA SER A 32 15.29 3.63 -7.63
C SER A 32 14.74 2.20 -7.61
N SER A 33 13.78 1.91 -6.72
CA SER A 33 13.07 0.62 -6.66
C SER A 33 11.56 0.84 -6.63
N VAL A 34 10.83 -0.04 -7.32
CA VAL A 34 9.37 -0.17 -7.22
C VAL A 34 9.03 -1.51 -6.58
N VAL A 35 8.14 -1.51 -5.59
CA VAL A 35 7.72 -2.71 -4.87
C VAL A 35 6.23 -2.92 -5.05
N ILE A 36 5.84 -4.14 -5.42
CA ILE A 36 4.47 -4.53 -5.75
C ILE A 36 4.08 -5.73 -4.88
N PRO A 37 3.35 -5.55 -3.77
CA PRO A 37 2.82 -6.67 -2.99
C PRO A 37 1.73 -7.40 -3.77
N CYS A 38 1.83 -8.73 -3.84
CA CYS A 38 0.90 -9.61 -4.56
C CYS A 38 0.55 -10.82 -3.69
N THR A 39 -0.73 -11.05 -3.39
CA THR A 39 -1.17 -12.16 -2.54
C THR A 39 -2.20 -13.01 -3.23
N GLY A 40 -1.91 -14.30 -3.31
CA GLY A 40 -2.76 -15.29 -3.97
C GLY A 40 -2.59 -15.32 -5.49
N ALA A 41 -2.90 -16.47 -6.08
CA ALA A 41 -2.72 -16.73 -7.52
C ALA A 41 -3.57 -15.78 -8.40
N ASP A 42 -4.75 -15.38 -7.95
CA ASP A 42 -5.68 -14.53 -8.69
C ASP A 42 -5.17 -13.10 -8.96
N TYR A 43 -4.13 -12.66 -8.24
CA TYR A 43 -3.54 -11.32 -8.38
C TYR A 43 -2.21 -11.30 -9.14
N ILE A 44 -1.72 -12.47 -9.57
CA ILE A 44 -0.46 -12.56 -10.33
C ILE A 44 -0.55 -11.73 -11.61
N GLU A 45 -1.65 -11.86 -12.35
CA GLU A 45 -1.83 -11.14 -13.62
C GLU A 45 -1.79 -9.62 -13.42
N GLU A 46 -2.45 -9.11 -12.37
CA GLU A 46 -2.44 -7.67 -12.04
C GLU A 46 -1.03 -7.20 -11.63
N ALA A 47 -0.34 -7.97 -10.78
CA ALA A 47 1.01 -7.65 -10.36
C ALA A 47 2.02 -7.67 -11.51
N VAL A 48 1.89 -8.62 -12.43
CA VAL A 48 2.71 -8.72 -13.65
C VAL A 48 2.47 -7.53 -14.56
N LEU A 49 1.21 -7.13 -14.76
CA LEU A 49 0.86 -5.96 -15.54
C LEU A 49 1.42 -4.68 -14.92
N SER A 50 1.25 -4.50 -13.60
CA SER A 50 1.80 -3.37 -12.86
C SER A 50 3.34 -3.33 -12.97
N ALA A 51 4.02 -4.46 -12.84
CA ALA A 51 5.47 -4.56 -13.03
C ALA A 51 5.90 -4.25 -14.46
N TYR A 52 5.12 -4.66 -15.46
CA TYR A 52 5.36 -4.31 -16.86
C TYR A 52 5.27 -2.80 -17.08
N PHE A 53 4.25 -2.13 -16.56
CA PHE A 53 4.14 -0.67 -16.62
C PHE A 53 5.32 0.01 -15.91
N ALA A 54 5.68 -0.44 -14.71
CA ALA A 54 6.83 0.08 -13.98
C ALA A 54 8.15 -0.11 -14.78
N SER A 55 8.28 -1.22 -15.51
CA SER A 55 9.47 -1.50 -16.32
C SER A 55 9.62 -0.57 -17.53
N ARG A 56 8.58 0.13 -17.94
CA ARG A 56 8.60 1.15 -19.01
C ARG A 56 8.98 2.55 -18.52
N CYS A 57 9.04 2.73 -17.21
CA CYS A 57 9.54 3.96 -16.62
C CYS A 57 11.04 4.12 -16.85
N ALA A 58 11.56 5.32 -16.56
CA ALA A 58 12.96 5.67 -16.78
C ALA A 58 13.93 4.69 -16.10
N ASP A 59 15.14 4.61 -16.62
CA ASP A 59 16.21 3.73 -16.12
C ASP A 59 16.68 4.07 -14.69
N THR A 60 16.27 5.21 -14.15
CA THR A 60 16.43 5.54 -12.72
C THR A 60 15.80 4.49 -11.83
N ILE A 61 14.73 3.83 -12.29
CA ILE A 61 14.13 2.66 -11.62
C ILE A 61 14.92 1.44 -12.04
N SER A 62 15.94 1.09 -11.27
CA SER A 62 16.84 -0.03 -11.56
C SER A 62 16.28 -1.38 -11.12
N GLU A 63 15.30 -1.40 -10.21
CA GLU A 63 14.76 -2.61 -9.61
C GLU A 63 13.24 -2.54 -9.49
N ILE A 64 12.57 -3.65 -9.83
CA ILE A 64 11.14 -3.84 -9.59
C ILE A 64 10.98 -5.18 -8.87
N VAL A 65 10.32 -5.16 -7.70
CA VAL A 65 10.19 -6.33 -6.84
C VAL A 65 8.72 -6.66 -6.66
N ILE A 66 8.29 -7.80 -7.17
CA ILE A 66 7.01 -8.39 -6.80
C ILE A 66 7.23 -9.20 -5.53
N VAL A 67 6.55 -8.85 -4.44
CA VAL A 67 6.63 -9.58 -3.17
C VAL A 67 5.34 -10.38 -2.99
N SER A 68 5.45 -11.72 -2.97
CA SER A 68 4.27 -12.58 -3.03
C SER A 68 4.36 -13.76 -2.06
N ASP A 69 3.21 -14.33 -1.71
CA ASP A 69 3.12 -15.65 -1.07
C ASP A 69 3.17 -16.81 -2.09
N GLN A 70 3.19 -16.48 -3.38
CA GLN A 70 3.30 -17.46 -4.45
C GLN A 70 4.78 -17.66 -4.85
N PRO A 71 5.18 -18.87 -5.23
CA PRO A 71 6.53 -19.13 -5.68
C PRO A 71 6.81 -18.40 -7.00
N SER A 72 8.09 -18.06 -7.25
CA SER A 72 8.48 -17.38 -8.50
C SER A 72 8.11 -18.16 -9.77
N SER A 73 8.03 -19.49 -9.68
CA SER A 73 7.59 -20.36 -10.77
C SER A 73 6.11 -20.21 -11.17
N ALA A 74 5.30 -19.58 -10.32
CA ALA A 74 3.90 -19.28 -10.64
C ALA A 74 3.73 -18.06 -11.55
N PHE A 75 4.80 -17.27 -11.74
CA PHE A 75 4.79 -16.07 -12.56
C PHE A 75 5.26 -16.38 -13.99
N PRO A 76 4.67 -15.74 -15.00
CA PRO A 76 5.17 -15.84 -16.38
C PRO A 76 6.56 -15.20 -16.50
N PRO A 77 7.25 -15.34 -17.65
CA PRO A 77 8.48 -14.61 -17.92
C PRO A 77 8.30 -13.10 -17.69
N LEU A 78 9.21 -12.52 -16.92
CA LEU A 78 9.17 -11.12 -16.50
C LEU A 78 10.29 -10.31 -17.17
N PRO A 79 10.13 -8.97 -17.32
CA PRO A 79 11.21 -8.10 -17.77
C PRO A 79 12.47 -8.23 -16.92
N ALA A 80 13.65 -8.01 -17.50
CA ALA A 80 14.95 -8.29 -16.87
C ALA A 80 15.17 -7.61 -15.50
N ARG A 81 14.60 -6.42 -15.26
CA ARG A 81 14.72 -5.72 -13.97
C ARG A 81 13.63 -6.06 -12.97
N VAL A 82 12.75 -7.01 -13.29
CA VAL A 82 11.67 -7.47 -12.40
C VAL A 82 12.10 -8.79 -11.76
N ARG A 83 12.02 -8.85 -10.44
CA ARG A 83 12.22 -10.10 -9.69
C ARG A 83 11.04 -10.37 -8.76
N VAL A 84 10.82 -11.65 -8.49
CA VAL A 84 9.83 -12.11 -7.51
C VAL A 84 10.55 -12.53 -6.24
N VAL A 85 10.05 -12.06 -5.11
CA VAL A 85 10.46 -12.50 -3.77
C VAL A 85 9.29 -13.20 -3.13
N THR A 86 9.47 -14.48 -2.81
CA THR A 86 8.47 -15.24 -2.04
C THR A 86 8.63 -14.91 -0.56
N LEU A 87 7.56 -14.43 0.05
CA LEU A 87 7.52 -14.12 1.47
C LEU A 87 6.56 -15.08 2.17
N GLU A 88 7.10 -15.91 3.05
CA GLU A 88 6.28 -16.74 3.92
C GLU A 88 5.65 -15.86 5.01
N VAL A 89 4.34 -15.90 5.07
CA VAL A 89 3.60 -15.16 6.07
C VAL A 89 2.92 -16.15 7.00
N PRO A 90 3.29 -16.20 8.29
CA PRO A 90 2.67 -17.10 9.23
C PRO A 90 1.18 -16.79 9.35
N PHE A 91 0.39 -17.83 9.23
CA PHE A 91 -1.05 -17.73 9.29
C PHE A 91 -1.50 -18.05 10.71
N ARG A 92 -2.17 -17.12 11.40
CA ARG A 92 -2.57 -17.34 12.79
C ARG A 92 -3.84 -18.19 12.94
N GLU A 93 -4.78 -18.05 12.00
CA GLU A 93 -6.08 -18.72 12.13
C GLU A 93 -6.62 -19.19 10.78
N GLU A 94 -6.72 -20.50 10.58
CA GLU A 94 -7.22 -21.10 9.34
C GLU A 94 -8.70 -20.76 9.07
N ASN A 95 -9.47 -20.53 10.12
CA ASN A 95 -10.92 -20.32 10.06
C ASN A 95 -11.34 -18.85 9.99
N TYR A 96 -10.39 -17.88 9.92
CA TYR A 96 -10.73 -16.47 9.88
C TYR A 96 -11.35 -16.09 8.53
N ARG A 97 -12.56 -15.48 8.56
CA ARG A 97 -13.33 -15.09 7.38
C ARG A 97 -12.54 -14.24 6.37
N TYR A 98 -11.72 -13.31 6.87
CA TYR A 98 -10.95 -12.41 6.04
C TYR A 98 -9.47 -12.79 5.92
N LYS A 99 -9.15 -14.07 6.05
CA LYS A 99 -7.78 -14.59 6.03
C LYS A 99 -6.94 -14.11 4.84
N GLN A 100 -7.51 -14.04 3.64
CA GLN A 100 -6.78 -13.59 2.45
C GLN A 100 -6.46 -12.09 2.50
N ILE A 101 -7.39 -11.28 3.01
CA ILE A 101 -7.15 -9.84 3.21
C ILE A 101 -6.08 -9.64 4.28
N TYR A 102 -6.11 -10.39 5.37
CA TYR A 102 -5.10 -10.33 6.42
C TYR A 102 -3.71 -10.69 5.87
N ARG A 103 -3.58 -11.81 5.13
CA ARG A 103 -2.32 -12.18 4.47
C ARG A 103 -1.83 -11.09 3.53
N SER A 104 -2.72 -10.55 2.71
CA SER A 104 -2.39 -9.46 1.79
C SER A 104 -1.79 -8.25 2.53
N ARG A 105 -2.35 -7.89 3.69
CA ARG A 105 -1.80 -6.81 4.51
C ARG A 105 -0.43 -7.18 5.08
N LEU A 106 -0.26 -8.40 5.61
CA LEU A 106 1.04 -8.84 6.15
C LEU A 106 2.16 -8.82 5.10
N ILE A 107 1.87 -9.20 3.85
CA ILE A 107 2.83 -9.10 2.75
C ILE A 107 3.13 -7.63 2.45
N LYS A 108 2.10 -6.81 2.28
CA LYS A 108 2.23 -5.38 1.97
C LYS A 108 3.09 -4.64 2.98
N LEU A 109 2.87 -4.88 4.27
CA LEU A 109 3.57 -4.20 5.37
C LEU A 109 5.08 -4.52 5.42
N GLN A 110 5.50 -5.62 4.84
CA GLN A 110 6.89 -6.09 4.82
C GLN A 110 7.56 -5.95 3.44
N ALA A 111 6.75 -5.70 2.41
CA ALA A 111 7.22 -5.68 1.03
C ALA A 111 8.34 -4.66 0.77
N PRO A 112 8.32 -3.43 1.28
CA PRO A 112 9.40 -2.47 1.04
C PRO A 112 10.77 -2.92 1.54
N LEU A 113 10.83 -3.80 2.55
CA LEU A 113 12.08 -4.33 3.09
C LEU A 113 12.79 -5.29 2.12
N GLN A 114 12.10 -5.74 1.06
CA GLN A 114 12.65 -6.65 0.07
C GLN A 114 13.39 -5.93 -1.07
N ALA A 115 13.27 -4.61 -1.15
CA ALA A 115 13.97 -3.79 -2.15
C ALA A 115 15.38 -3.42 -1.68
N THR A 116 16.28 -3.22 -2.66
CA THR A 116 17.70 -2.90 -2.40
C THR A 116 18.05 -1.44 -2.70
N GLY A 117 17.22 -0.73 -3.46
CA GLY A 117 17.46 0.68 -3.80
C GLY A 117 17.25 1.63 -2.61
N GLU A 118 17.86 2.82 -2.69
CA GLU A 118 17.78 3.83 -1.63
C GLU A 118 16.43 4.55 -1.60
N GLY A 119 15.83 4.77 -2.74
CA GLY A 119 14.48 5.36 -2.86
C GLY A 119 13.48 4.30 -3.29
N ILE A 120 12.50 3.98 -2.45
CA ILE A 120 11.56 2.89 -2.66
C ILE A 120 10.14 3.43 -2.79
N LEU A 121 9.50 3.11 -3.91
CA LEU A 121 8.09 3.34 -4.16
C LEU A 121 7.34 2.00 -4.04
N MET A 122 6.44 1.88 -3.08
CA MET A 122 5.49 0.78 -2.99
C MET A 122 4.16 1.18 -3.64
N ILE A 123 3.64 0.31 -4.50
CA ILE A 123 2.34 0.47 -5.16
C ILE A 123 1.50 -0.79 -5.00
N ASP A 124 0.16 -0.65 -4.95
CA ASP A 124 -0.74 -1.82 -4.97
C ASP A 124 -0.63 -2.55 -6.31
N SER A 125 -0.89 -3.87 -6.33
CA SER A 125 -0.81 -4.70 -7.54
C SER A 125 -1.76 -4.27 -8.67
N ASP A 126 -2.85 -3.58 -8.32
CA ASP A 126 -3.81 -3.02 -9.26
C ASP A 126 -3.54 -1.52 -9.60
N LEU A 127 -2.32 -1.03 -9.36
CA LEU A 127 -1.88 0.30 -9.72
C LEU A 127 -0.81 0.24 -10.82
N ASN A 128 -1.08 0.87 -11.96
CA ASN A 128 -0.19 0.93 -13.11
C ASN A 128 0.50 2.30 -13.21
N LEU A 129 1.84 2.32 -13.21
CA LEU A 129 2.62 3.53 -13.44
C LEU A 129 2.61 3.90 -14.93
N LEU A 130 1.96 4.97 -15.27
CA LEU A 130 1.87 5.45 -16.65
C LEU A 130 3.03 6.38 -17.01
N LYS A 131 3.70 6.91 -15.98
CA LYS A 131 4.86 7.79 -16.08
C LYS A 131 5.86 7.49 -14.99
N THR A 132 7.10 7.84 -15.25
CA THR A 132 8.15 7.80 -14.23
C THR A 132 7.79 8.73 -13.07
N PRO A 133 7.77 8.23 -11.82
CA PRO A 133 7.58 9.07 -10.65
C PRO A 133 8.78 9.99 -10.46
N ASP A 134 8.57 11.30 -10.53
CA ASP A 134 9.58 12.31 -10.22
C ASP A 134 9.39 12.77 -8.77
N ILE A 135 10.01 12.03 -7.85
CA ILE A 135 9.93 12.29 -6.41
C ILE A 135 11.34 12.47 -5.86
N ALA A 136 11.66 13.68 -5.44
CA ALA A 136 12.87 13.99 -4.69
C ALA A 136 12.60 13.77 -3.19
N MET A 137 12.98 12.60 -2.67
CA MET A 137 12.69 12.20 -1.30
C MET A 137 13.74 12.70 -0.33
N CYS A 138 13.29 13.11 0.85
CA CYS A 138 14.12 13.37 2.02
C CYS A 138 13.95 12.24 3.03
N GLU A 139 14.96 12.06 3.90
CA GLU A 139 14.84 11.19 5.06
C GLU A 139 13.71 11.65 5.97
N HIS A 140 13.11 10.71 6.70
CA HIS A 140 11.98 10.95 7.61
C HIS A 140 10.72 11.53 6.96
N HIS A 141 10.58 11.39 5.62
CA HIS A 141 9.39 11.77 4.90
C HIS A 141 8.73 10.55 4.26
N LEU A 142 7.39 10.54 4.26
CA LEU A 142 6.57 9.61 3.49
C LEU A 142 5.76 10.39 2.46
N TYR A 143 5.92 10.02 1.21
CA TYR A 143 5.26 10.63 0.07
C TYR A 143 4.08 9.76 -0.35
N SER A 144 2.90 10.34 -0.48
CA SER A 144 1.68 9.63 -0.83
C SER A 144 0.69 10.53 -1.52
N SER A 145 -0.29 9.93 -2.18
CA SER A 145 -1.51 10.62 -2.56
C SER A 145 -2.49 10.55 -1.39
N PHE A 146 -3.02 11.69 -0.98
CA PHE A 146 -3.99 11.74 0.11
C PHE A 146 -5.39 11.45 -0.40
N ARG A 147 -6.19 10.79 0.44
CA ARG A 147 -7.63 10.62 0.24
C ARG A 147 -8.40 11.53 1.17
N GLN A 148 -9.41 12.18 0.61
CA GLN A 148 -10.45 12.84 1.41
C GLN A 148 -11.46 11.82 1.92
N GLY A 149 -11.86 11.93 3.18
CA GLY A 149 -12.93 11.11 3.76
C GLY A 149 -12.60 10.51 5.12
N LYS A 150 -13.62 9.98 5.77
CA LYS A 150 -13.51 9.39 7.11
C LYS A 150 -12.79 8.04 7.05
N MET A 151 -11.61 7.97 7.64
CA MET A 151 -10.85 6.73 7.76
C MET A 151 -11.39 5.78 8.85
N ILE A 152 -12.22 6.29 9.77
CA ILE A 152 -12.37 5.73 11.12
C ILE A 152 -13.63 4.95 11.38
N ALA A 153 -14.54 4.85 10.46
CA ALA A 153 -15.76 4.08 10.71
C ALA A 153 -15.51 2.64 11.20
N LYS A 154 -14.26 2.16 11.13
CA LYS A 154 -13.88 0.79 11.46
C LYS A 154 -13.36 0.57 12.89
N LEU A 155 -12.95 1.61 13.59
CA LEU A 155 -12.60 1.53 15.02
C LEU A 155 -13.78 1.89 15.94
N ASP A 156 -14.87 2.43 15.37
CA ASP A 156 -16.06 2.86 16.14
C ASP A 156 -16.80 1.68 16.82
N GLY A 157 -16.54 0.43 16.39
CA GLY A 157 -17.12 -0.77 16.99
C GLY A 157 -16.30 -1.40 18.12
N ALA A 158 -15.04 -0.99 18.29
CA ALA A 158 -14.21 -1.54 19.36
C ALA A 158 -14.52 -0.87 20.70
N PRO A 159 -14.51 -1.61 21.83
CA PRO A 159 -14.65 -1.01 23.16
C PRO A 159 -13.55 0.04 23.35
N LYS A 160 -13.97 1.27 23.72
CA LYS A 160 -13.03 2.42 23.81
C LYS A 160 -11.86 2.19 24.75
N GLU A 161 -12.07 1.40 25.78
CA GLU A 161 -11.06 0.97 26.76
C GLU A 161 -9.98 0.04 26.17
N HIS A 162 -10.31 -0.65 25.07
CA HIS A 162 -9.37 -1.54 24.38
C HIS A 162 -8.58 -0.84 23.28
N ILE A 163 -9.06 0.34 22.82
CA ILE A 163 -8.33 1.10 21.79
C ILE A 163 -7.11 1.74 22.45
N PRO A 164 -5.87 1.42 22.02
CA PRO A 164 -4.68 2.03 22.59
C PRO A 164 -4.76 3.56 22.58
N ALA A 165 -4.32 4.19 23.69
CA ALA A 165 -4.45 5.63 23.88
C ALA A 165 -3.83 6.46 22.74
N TYR A 166 -2.79 5.95 22.05
CA TYR A 166 -2.17 6.62 20.92
C TYR A 166 -3.10 6.72 19.70
N TYR A 167 -4.05 5.79 19.49
CA TYR A 167 -5.05 5.90 18.43
C TYR A 167 -6.04 7.05 18.65
N HIS A 168 -6.41 7.30 19.89
CA HIS A 168 -7.33 8.40 20.23
C HIS A 168 -6.76 9.79 19.94
N GLN A 169 -5.44 9.90 19.89
CA GLN A 169 -4.75 11.18 19.71
C GLN A 169 -4.29 11.41 18.27
N THR A 170 -3.83 10.35 17.59
CA THR A 170 -3.27 10.44 16.25
C THR A 170 -4.33 10.39 15.16
N VAL A 171 -5.45 9.75 15.42
CA VAL A 171 -6.49 9.52 14.42
C VAL A 171 -7.42 10.74 14.24
N ARG A 172 -7.51 11.65 15.21
CA ARG A 172 -8.33 12.88 15.10
C ARG A 172 -7.93 13.81 13.95
N PRO A 173 -6.65 14.11 13.72
CA PRO A 173 -6.23 14.96 12.59
C PRO A 173 -6.47 14.35 11.23
N TYR A 174 -6.53 13.02 11.12
CA TYR A 174 -6.65 12.27 9.86
C TYR A 174 -8.10 11.99 9.43
N LEU A 175 -9.07 12.58 10.12
CA LEU A 175 -10.50 12.45 9.79
C LEU A 175 -10.87 13.07 8.45
N GLN A 176 -10.08 14.04 7.96
CA GLN A 176 -10.36 14.78 6.73
C GLN A 176 -9.49 14.36 5.56
N ASP A 177 -8.18 14.33 5.76
CA ASP A 177 -7.21 13.93 4.74
C ASP A 177 -6.28 12.87 5.32
N HIS A 178 -6.23 11.70 4.70
CA HIS A 178 -5.38 10.61 5.17
C HIS A 178 -4.50 10.06 4.06
N VAL A 179 -3.34 9.54 4.48
CA VAL A 179 -2.38 8.87 3.61
C VAL A 179 -3.03 7.63 2.98
N ASN A 180 -2.94 7.52 1.66
CA ASN A 180 -3.43 6.36 0.95
C ASN A 180 -2.31 5.33 0.78
N SER A 181 -2.50 4.15 1.35
CA SER A 181 -1.50 3.08 1.33
C SER A 181 -1.29 2.42 -0.04
N ALA A 182 -2.04 2.79 -1.08
CA ALA A 182 -1.87 2.22 -2.41
C ALA A 182 -0.68 2.81 -3.21
N TYR A 183 -0.13 3.95 -2.76
CA TYR A 183 1.01 4.63 -3.39
C TYR A 183 1.82 5.31 -2.29
N LEU A 184 2.93 4.71 -1.92
CA LEU A 184 3.78 5.19 -0.83
C LEU A 184 5.25 5.20 -1.27
N ALA A 185 5.92 6.34 -1.17
CA ALA A 185 7.35 6.43 -1.43
C ALA A 185 8.11 6.99 -0.21
N ALA A 186 9.24 6.38 0.08
CA ALA A 186 10.14 6.83 1.13
C ALA A 186 11.56 6.32 0.87
N SER A 187 12.54 6.87 1.59
CA SER A 187 13.88 6.32 1.62
C SER A 187 13.88 4.91 2.24
N ARG A 188 14.84 4.10 1.84
CA ARG A 188 15.05 2.75 2.42
C ARG A 188 15.15 2.78 3.93
N ARG A 189 15.88 3.75 4.48
CA ARG A 189 16.02 3.93 5.91
C ARG A 189 14.69 4.26 6.59
N THR A 190 13.87 5.09 5.98
CA THR A 190 12.53 5.40 6.47
C THR A 190 11.64 4.15 6.46
N TRP A 191 11.70 3.32 5.40
CA TRP A 191 10.97 2.05 5.35
C TRP A 191 11.41 1.05 6.41
N GLN A 192 12.70 0.97 6.72
CA GLN A 192 13.22 0.12 7.81
C GLN A 192 12.66 0.49 9.17
N ARG A 193 12.25 1.74 9.36
CA ARG A 193 11.57 2.21 10.58
C ARG A 193 10.06 1.99 10.52
N ILE A 194 9.44 2.24 9.36
CA ILE A 194 8.00 2.10 9.16
C ILE A 194 7.55 0.64 9.27
N CYS A 195 8.13 -0.26 8.51
CA CYS A 195 7.60 -1.61 8.32
C CYS A 195 7.46 -2.41 9.63
N PRO A 196 8.45 -2.49 10.52
CA PRO A 196 8.32 -3.25 11.76
C PRO A 196 7.22 -2.70 12.67
N LEU A 197 7.13 -1.37 12.81
CA LEU A 197 6.11 -0.76 13.64
C LEU A 197 4.73 -0.87 13.00
N TRP A 198 4.63 -0.73 11.67
CA TRP A 198 3.38 -0.89 10.95
C TRP A 198 2.80 -2.28 11.13
N LEU A 199 3.64 -3.31 11.04
CA LEU A 199 3.24 -4.69 11.30
C LEU A 199 2.73 -4.89 12.73
N THR A 200 3.43 -4.33 13.71
CA THR A 200 3.02 -4.42 15.12
C THR A 200 1.66 -3.75 15.35
N LEU A 201 1.53 -2.48 14.93
CA LEU A 201 0.28 -1.74 15.13
C LEU A 201 -0.88 -2.33 14.33
N PHE A 202 -0.60 -2.93 13.17
CA PHE A 202 -1.60 -3.64 12.40
C PHE A 202 -2.13 -4.86 13.16
N ASN A 203 -1.24 -5.66 13.74
CA ASN A 203 -1.63 -6.82 14.55
C ASN A 203 -2.40 -6.41 15.80
N ASP A 204 -1.93 -5.39 16.52
CA ASP A 204 -2.62 -4.86 17.69
C ASP A 204 -4.04 -4.37 17.32
N THR A 205 -4.16 -3.68 16.18
CA THR A 205 -5.46 -3.19 15.68
C THR A 205 -6.38 -4.35 15.30
N TRP A 206 -5.84 -5.36 14.64
CA TRP A 206 -6.62 -6.53 14.23
C TRP A 206 -7.14 -7.32 15.43
N GLU A 207 -6.33 -7.49 16.48
CA GLU A 207 -6.76 -8.16 17.72
C GLU A 207 -7.91 -7.42 18.44
N LEU A 208 -8.06 -6.12 18.18
CA LEU A 208 -9.13 -5.29 18.73
C LEU A 208 -10.41 -5.25 17.87
N MET A 209 -10.31 -5.67 16.61
CA MET A 209 -11.43 -5.66 15.69
C MET A 209 -12.24 -6.94 15.80
N ASN A 210 -13.57 -6.81 15.76
CA ASN A 210 -14.45 -7.96 15.66
C ASN A 210 -14.22 -8.72 14.34
N ASP A 211 -14.41 -10.03 14.34
CA ASP A 211 -14.28 -10.90 13.17
C ASP A 211 -15.17 -10.51 11.98
N ASP A 212 -16.15 -9.63 12.20
CA ASP A 212 -17.10 -9.16 11.19
C ASP A 212 -16.53 -8.10 10.22
N GLN A 213 -15.32 -7.58 10.47
CA GLN A 213 -14.74 -6.53 9.63
C GLN A 213 -13.38 -6.94 9.03
N PRO A 214 -13.15 -6.63 7.73
CA PRO A 214 -11.86 -6.90 7.13
C PRO A 214 -10.75 -6.05 7.76
N PRO A 215 -9.55 -6.61 8.00
CA PRO A 215 -8.44 -5.87 8.54
C PRO A 215 -8.01 -4.74 7.60
N THR A 216 -7.65 -3.59 8.17
CA THR A 216 -7.24 -2.41 7.44
C THR A 216 -5.84 -1.95 7.84
N ASP A 217 -5.04 -1.59 6.85
CA ASP A 217 -3.65 -1.16 7.01
C ASP A 217 -3.48 0.36 7.21
N GLN A 218 -4.49 1.16 6.90
CA GLN A 218 -4.39 2.62 6.91
C GLN A 218 -4.40 3.26 8.31
N PRO A 219 -5.30 2.89 9.26
CA PRO A 219 -5.26 3.43 10.60
C PRO A 219 -3.93 3.17 11.33
N PRO A 220 -3.37 1.93 11.30
CA PRO A 220 -2.03 1.69 11.85
C PRO A 220 -0.94 2.55 11.19
N LEU A 221 -1.01 2.76 9.87
CA LEU A 221 -0.08 3.63 9.17
C LEU A 221 -0.16 5.07 9.71
N ALA A 222 -1.36 5.62 9.82
CA ALA A 222 -1.55 6.97 10.33
C ALA A 222 -0.97 7.12 11.75
N ALA A 223 -1.24 6.16 12.64
CA ALA A 223 -0.72 6.17 14.01
C ALA A 223 0.80 6.12 14.07
N LEU A 224 1.44 5.23 13.27
CA LEU A 224 2.89 5.10 13.28
C LEU A 224 3.63 6.34 12.74
N LEU A 225 3.06 7.04 11.77
CA LEU A 225 3.69 8.24 11.21
C LEU A 225 3.87 9.32 12.28
N ASP A 226 2.86 9.48 13.13
CA ASP A 226 2.94 10.38 14.27
C ASP A 226 3.92 9.88 15.34
N LEU A 227 3.87 8.57 15.67
CA LEU A 227 4.79 7.96 16.62
C LEU A 227 6.27 8.08 16.22
N LEU A 228 6.56 7.96 14.93
CA LEU A 228 7.92 8.04 14.38
C LEU A 228 8.36 9.46 14.01
N ASP A 229 7.47 10.46 14.14
CA ASP A 229 7.69 11.82 13.68
C ASP A 229 8.07 11.88 12.19
N ILE A 230 7.33 11.11 11.38
CA ILE A 230 7.51 11.08 9.94
C ILE A 230 6.59 12.10 9.30
N ARG A 231 7.17 13.03 8.56
CA ARG A 231 6.41 14.02 7.80
C ARG A 231 5.77 13.38 6.57
N THR A 232 4.52 13.73 6.31
CA THR A 232 3.82 13.28 5.10
C THR A 232 3.80 14.37 4.03
N VAL A 233 4.07 13.98 2.80
CA VAL A 233 4.03 14.86 1.63
C VAL A 233 2.95 14.38 0.68
N ASN A 234 1.99 15.27 0.39
CA ASN A 234 0.93 14.97 -0.55
C ASN A 234 1.39 15.20 -1.99
N LEU A 235 1.42 14.12 -2.78
CA LEU A 235 1.78 14.14 -4.20
C LEU A 235 0.60 14.52 -5.13
N GLY A 236 -0.57 14.79 -4.54
CA GLY A 236 -1.78 15.09 -5.30
C GLY A 236 -2.48 13.84 -5.86
N GLU A 237 -3.61 14.09 -6.53
CA GLU A 237 -4.47 13.03 -7.04
C GLU A 237 -3.89 12.24 -8.23
N TRP A 238 -2.97 12.85 -8.97
CA TRP A 238 -2.41 12.23 -10.18
C TRP A 238 -1.42 11.10 -9.89
N ALA A 239 -0.85 11.06 -8.68
CA ALA A 239 0.02 9.97 -8.25
C ALA A 239 -0.73 8.65 -8.03
N ASN A 240 -2.00 8.73 -7.67
CA ASN A 240 -2.87 7.57 -7.41
C ASN A 240 -4.30 7.87 -7.89
N TRP A 241 -4.48 7.95 -9.19
CA TRP A 241 -5.73 8.33 -9.82
C TRP A 241 -6.71 7.13 -9.87
N PRO A 242 -7.85 7.21 -9.16
CA PRO A 242 -8.78 6.09 -9.06
C PRO A 242 -9.63 5.99 -10.33
N VAL A 243 -9.27 5.10 -11.25
CA VAL A 243 -9.92 4.90 -12.54
C VAL A 243 -11.43 4.70 -12.41
N SER A 244 -11.85 3.75 -11.59
CA SER A 244 -13.26 3.38 -11.43
C SER A 244 -14.16 4.53 -10.96
N LYS A 245 -13.64 5.39 -10.09
CA LYS A 245 -14.40 6.53 -9.55
C LYS A 245 -14.50 7.70 -10.53
N ARG A 246 -13.51 7.85 -11.42
CA ARG A 246 -13.40 9.00 -12.32
C ARG A 246 -14.05 8.73 -13.66
N ILE A 247 -13.99 7.48 -14.14
CA ILE A 247 -14.60 7.09 -15.41
C ILE A 247 -16.08 6.71 -15.25
N GLY A 248 -16.50 6.24 -14.06
CA GLY A 248 -17.92 6.08 -13.72
C GLY A 248 -18.71 5.13 -14.64
N GLY A 249 -18.07 4.08 -15.16
CA GLY A 249 -18.70 3.11 -16.06
C GLY A 249 -18.84 3.57 -17.52
N GLN A 250 -18.34 4.76 -17.86
CA GLN A 250 -18.31 5.29 -19.21
C GLN A 250 -16.93 5.05 -19.87
N SER A 251 -16.90 5.18 -21.19
CA SER A 251 -15.63 5.19 -21.91
C SER A 251 -14.96 6.55 -21.77
N ALA A 252 -13.69 6.58 -21.35
CA ALA A 252 -12.94 7.82 -21.19
C ALA A 252 -11.46 7.65 -21.47
N VAL A 253 -10.81 8.75 -21.88
CA VAL A 253 -9.35 8.82 -22.02
C VAL A 253 -8.75 9.12 -20.65
N ILE A 254 -7.67 8.44 -20.31
CA ILE A 254 -6.91 8.73 -19.09
C ILE A 254 -6.23 10.11 -19.25
N PRO A 255 -6.42 11.03 -18.31
CA PRO A 255 -5.78 12.33 -18.39
C PRO A 255 -4.24 12.22 -18.49
N PRO A 256 -3.58 13.03 -19.32
CA PRO A 256 -2.14 12.94 -19.52
C PRO A 256 -1.32 13.29 -18.28
N GLN A 257 -1.93 13.89 -17.24
CA GLN A 257 -1.27 14.21 -15.97
C GLN A 257 -1.13 12.99 -15.03
N VAL A 258 -1.89 11.91 -15.26
CA VAL A 258 -1.89 10.72 -14.40
C VAL A 258 -0.50 10.07 -14.40
N ILE A 259 0.04 9.88 -13.20
CA ILE A 259 1.30 9.17 -12.95
C ILE A 259 1.00 7.72 -12.63
N GLY A 260 0.08 7.47 -11.69
CA GLY A 260 -0.38 6.14 -11.30
C GLY A 260 -1.88 5.99 -11.49
N ALA A 261 -2.31 5.05 -12.33
CA ALA A 261 -3.72 4.70 -12.53
C ALA A 261 -4.07 3.47 -11.68
N HIS A 262 -5.01 3.66 -10.74
CA HIS A 262 -5.34 2.67 -9.72
C HIS A 262 -6.70 2.03 -9.95
N GLY A 263 -6.68 0.72 -10.10
CA GLY A 263 -7.85 -0.16 -10.18
C GLY A 263 -8.58 -0.13 -11.50
N GLY A 264 -9.13 -1.25 -11.84
CA GLY A 264 -10.37 -1.35 -12.53
C GLY A 264 -10.40 -1.44 -14.04
N PHE A 265 -9.34 -1.57 -14.80
CA PHE A 265 -9.48 -1.96 -16.21
C PHE A 265 -9.21 -3.45 -16.43
N PRO A 266 -10.01 -4.13 -17.30
CA PRO A 266 -9.63 -5.43 -17.84
C PRO A 266 -8.26 -5.37 -18.53
N LEU A 267 -7.54 -6.48 -18.56
CA LEU A 267 -6.26 -6.57 -19.26
C LEU A 267 -6.35 -6.09 -20.71
N SER A 268 -7.44 -6.41 -21.40
CA SER A 268 -7.69 -5.98 -22.78
C SER A 268 -7.73 -4.45 -22.94
N GLU A 269 -8.24 -3.72 -21.97
CA GLU A 269 -8.27 -2.25 -22.00
C GLU A 269 -6.86 -1.67 -21.77
N TRP A 270 -6.09 -2.28 -20.87
CA TRP A 270 -4.68 -1.90 -20.68
C TRP A 270 -3.82 -2.21 -21.90
N GLN A 271 -4.11 -3.29 -22.63
CA GLN A 271 -3.45 -3.59 -23.91
C GLN A 271 -3.76 -2.52 -24.97
N LYS A 272 -4.99 -2.01 -25.03
CA LYS A 272 -5.33 -0.87 -25.89
C LYS A 272 -4.56 0.39 -25.49
N TYR A 273 -4.50 0.70 -24.20
CA TYR A 273 -3.73 1.84 -23.69
C TYR A 273 -2.25 1.77 -24.09
N LEU A 274 -1.67 0.58 -24.03
CA LEU A 274 -0.27 0.36 -24.40
C LEU A 274 -0.02 0.56 -25.90
N GLN A 275 -1.04 0.33 -26.74
CA GLN A 275 -0.97 0.58 -28.19
C GLN A 275 -1.18 2.06 -28.51
N ASP A 276 -2.13 2.69 -27.86
CA ASP A 276 -2.44 4.11 -28.03
C ASP A 276 -3.04 4.71 -26.73
N PRO A 277 -2.25 5.50 -25.99
CA PRO A 277 -2.70 6.13 -24.74
C PRO A 277 -3.84 7.14 -24.89
N HIS A 278 -4.14 7.56 -26.12
CA HIS A 278 -5.21 8.52 -26.41
C HIS A 278 -6.55 7.84 -26.70
N GLN A 279 -6.58 6.51 -26.77
CA GLN A 279 -7.83 5.78 -26.96
C GLN A 279 -8.70 5.84 -25.70
N PRO A 280 -10.03 6.01 -25.88
CA PRO A 280 -10.97 5.86 -24.78
C PRO A 280 -10.97 4.42 -24.25
N LEU A 281 -10.76 4.25 -22.96
CA LEU A 281 -10.83 2.96 -22.29
C LEU A 281 -12.22 2.77 -21.69
N SER A 282 -12.76 1.56 -21.81
CA SER A 282 -14.09 1.22 -21.31
C SER A 282 -14.00 0.50 -19.98
N PHE A 283 -14.51 1.14 -18.94
CA PHE A 283 -14.74 0.53 -17.65
C PHE A 283 -16.18 0.00 -17.61
N LYS A 284 -16.35 -1.27 -17.87
CA LYS A 284 -17.63 -1.95 -17.59
C LYS A 284 -17.53 -2.52 -16.18
N GLY A 285 -18.32 -2.02 -15.26
CA GLY A 285 -18.33 -2.28 -13.81
C GLY A 285 -18.19 -3.73 -13.30
N GLN A 286 -17.70 -4.65 -14.14
CA GLN A 286 -17.45 -6.05 -13.81
C GLN A 286 -16.26 -6.26 -12.86
N ASP A 287 -15.35 -5.31 -12.76
CA ASP A 287 -14.13 -5.47 -11.96
C ASP A 287 -14.31 -5.18 -10.47
N TYR A 288 -15.44 -4.60 -10.09
CA TYR A 288 -15.90 -4.62 -8.69
C TYR A 288 -16.15 -6.04 -8.18
N THR A 289 -16.41 -7.00 -9.08
CA THR A 289 -16.67 -8.39 -8.72
C THR A 289 -15.45 -9.10 -8.12
N ARG A 290 -14.20 -8.67 -8.37
CA ARG A 290 -13.04 -9.31 -7.73
C ARG A 290 -12.96 -9.02 -6.24
N LYS A 291 -13.23 -7.79 -5.81
CA LYS A 291 -13.33 -7.48 -4.35
C LYS A 291 -14.55 -8.16 -3.69
N VAL A 292 -15.63 -8.32 -4.44
CA VAL A 292 -16.82 -9.06 -4.01
C VAL A 292 -16.56 -10.57 -4.01
N ARG A 293 -15.71 -11.13 -4.89
CA ARG A 293 -15.30 -12.54 -4.84
C ARG A 293 -14.65 -12.93 -3.52
N TYR A 294 -13.82 -12.11 -2.92
CA TYR A 294 -13.27 -12.41 -1.58
C TYR A 294 -14.33 -12.51 -0.51
N LEU A 295 -15.39 -11.71 -0.59
CA LEU A 295 -16.52 -11.79 0.33
C LEU A 295 -17.39 -13.02 0.04
N THR A 296 -17.64 -13.35 -1.24
CA THR A 296 -18.47 -14.49 -1.63
C THR A 296 -17.77 -15.85 -1.50
N ASP A 297 -16.46 -15.92 -1.71
CA ASP A 297 -15.71 -17.17 -1.48
C ASP A 297 -15.52 -17.44 0.02
N ALA A 298 -15.46 -16.41 0.85
CA ALA A 298 -15.54 -16.55 2.30
C ALA A 298 -16.94 -17.03 2.77
N GLU A 299 -18.00 -16.61 2.10
CA GLU A 299 -19.38 -17.06 2.37
C GLU A 299 -19.64 -18.49 1.90
N LYS A 300 -19.07 -18.93 0.78
CA LYS A 300 -19.19 -20.29 0.24
C LYS A 300 -18.45 -21.35 1.06
N GLN A 301 -17.46 -20.96 1.87
CA GLN A 301 -16.76 -21.89 2.77
C GLN A 301 -17.49 -22.08 4.11
N GLN A 302 -18.60 -21.39 4.33
CA GLN A 302 -19.46 -21.54 5.52
C GLN A 302 -20.74 -22.39 5.27
N SER A 303 -20.98 -22.82 4.04
CA SER A 303 -22.05 -23.76 3.66
C SER A 303 -21.46 -25.15 3.35
#